data_199ab8a99c3b876c5d80c26b228635ec
#
_entry.id   199ab8a99c3b876c5d80c26b228635ec
#
_cell.length_a   1.000
_cell.length_b   1.000
_cell.length_c   1.000
_cell.angle_alpha   90.00
_cell.angle_beta   90.00
_cell.angle_gamma   90.00
#
_symmetry.space_group_name_H-M   'P 1'
#
loop_
_entity.id
_entity.type
_entity.pdbx_description
1 polymer ?
#
loop_
_entity_poly.entity_id
_entity_poly.type
_entity_poly.pdbx_seq_one_letter_code
_entity_poly.pdbx_strand_id
1 'polypeptide(L)'
;TVEGRNLYMANQKYDASSISILEGLEAVRKRPGMYIGSVGTKGLNHLIYEIADNAVDEHLAGYCSEIRVTMNNDGTATIKDNGRGIPVGIHPKAGIPAVEVVFTVLHAGGKFGDGGYKISGGLHGVGASVVNALSKWLEVEIRVGGEVYFQRYERGKAVAPLEKTGTCRKNDTGTTVTFLPDDEIFEKTRYCVGKKYEDNW
;
A
#
# COMPACT_ATOMS: atom_id res chain seq x y z
N THR A 1 16.69 50.85 24.68
CA THR A 1 15.26 50.90 24.29
C THR A 1 15.02 49.68 23.41
N VAL A 2 14.33 48.66 24.00
CA VAL A 2 13.94 47.43 23.34
C VAL A 2 12.57 47.69 22.72
N GLU A 3 12.52 47.83 21.40
CA GLU A 3 11.26 47.91 20.68
C GLU A 3 10.56 46.56 20.67
N GLY A 4 9.37 46.52 21.26
CA GLY A 4 8.52 45.34 21.34
C GLY A 4 8.01 44.93 19.95
N ARG A 5 8.37 43.72 19.49
CA ARG A 5 7.67 43.07 18.40
C ARG A 5 6.31 42.59 18.90
N ASN A 6 5.26 43.28 18.53
CA ASN A 6 3.88 42.83 18.67
C ASN A 6 3.71 41.53 17.83
N LEU A 7 3.78 40.37 18.46
CA LEU A 7 3.26 39.16 17.91
C LEU A 7 1.72 39.24 17.92
N TYR A 8 1.12 39.63 16.82
CA TYR A 8 -0.29 39.35 16.58
C TYR A 8 -0.47 37.84 16.43
N MET A 9 -0.65 37.16 17.55
CA MET A 9 -1.27 35.85 17.58
C MET A 9 -2.72 36.07 17.14
N ALA A 10 -3.04 35.74 15.89
CA ALA A 10 -4.42 35.62 15.46
C ALA A 10 -5.09 34.62 16.41
N ASN A 11 -6.03 35.11 17.21
CA ASN A 11 -6.84 34.30 18.13
C ASN A 11 -7.79 33.46 17.27
N GLN A 12 -7.28 32.36 16.67
CA GLN A 12 -8.15 31.32 16.12
C GLN A 12 -8.88 30.72 17.32
N LYS A 13 -10.18 31.00 17.42
CA LYS A 13 -11.06 30.36 18.39
C LYS A 13 -10.93 28.86 18.22
N TYR A 14 -10.37 28.18 19.21
CA TYR A 14 -10.38 26.72 19.27
C TYR A 14 -11.79 26.30 19.70
N ASP A 15 -12.63 26.02 18.73
CA ASP A 15 -13.99 25.55 18.92
C ASP A 15 -14.24 24.22 18.15
N ALA A 16 -15.45 23.69 18.24
CA ALA A 16 -15.80 22.43 17.60
C ALA A 16 -15.55 22.42 16.07
N SER A 17 -15.61 23.58 15.43
CA SER A 17 -15.36 23.72 13.97
C SER A 17 -13.86 23.61 13.61
N SER A 18 -12.97 23.80 14.58
CA SER A 18 -11.53 23.64 14.40
C SER A 18 -11.07 22.18 14.39
N ILE A 19 -11.96 21.24 14.77
CA ILE A 19 -11.71 19.79 14.78
C ILE A 19 -12.05 19.25 13.39
N SER A 20 -11.03 18.89 12.59
CA SER A 20 -11.22 18.25 11.29
C SER A 20 -11.27 16.72 11.47
N ILE A 21 -12.31 16.09 10.93
CA ILE A 21 -12.41 14.64 10.83
C ILE A 21 -11.77 14.24 9.49
N LEU A 22 -10.75 13.40 9.55
CA LEU A 22 -10.11 12.82 8.37
C LEU A 22 -10.51 11.36 8.30
N GLU A 23 -11.08 10.95 7.19
CA GLU A 23 -11.53 9.58 6.98
C GLU A 23 -10.75 8.89 5.85
N GLY A 24 -10.64 7.57 5.96
CA GLY A 24 -10.08 6.73 4.91
C GLY A 24 -8.65 7.08 4.51
N LEU A 25 -8.35 6.97 3.23
CA LEU A 25 -7.00 7.16 2.69
C LEU A 25 -6.54 8.62 2.66
N GLU A 26 -7.43 9.59 2.78
CA GLU A 26 -7.03 11.00 2.93
C GLU A 26 -6.30 11.26 4.24
N ALA A 27 -6.69 10.56 5.32
CA ALA A 27 -5.97 10.62 6.60
C ALA A 27 -4.53 10.14 6.46
N VAL A 28 -4.31 9.06 5.69
CA VAL A 28 -2.98 8.52 5.38
C VAL A 28 -2.12 9.56 4.65
N ARG A 29 -2.66 10.18 3.61
CA ARG A 29 -1.93 11.19 2.83
C ARG A 29 -1.59 12.44 3.62
N LYS A 30 -2.48 12.88 4.50
CA LYS A 30 -2.25 14.08 5.34
C LYS A 30 -1.28 13.83 6.50
N ARG A 31 -1.18 12.60 6.98
CA ARG A 31 -0.31 12.23 8.11
C ARG A 31 0.44 10.91 7.86
N PRO A 32 1.24 10.81 6.78
CA PRO A 32 1.89 9.58 6.39
C PRO A 32 2.80 8.99 7.47
N GLY A 33 3.48 9.84 8.24
CA GLY A 33 4.36 9.42 9.33
C GLY A 33 3.66 8.59 10.42
N MET A 34 2.34 8.73 10.61
CA MET A 34 1.57 7.91 11.55
C MET A 34 1.43 6.45 11.09
N TYR A 35 1.54 6.19 9.78
CA TYR A 35 1.35 4.86 9.18
C TYR A 35 2.67 4.18 8.82
N ILE A 36 3.65 4.95 8.35
CA ILE A 36 4.94 4.42 7.87
C ILE A 36 6.15 4.94 8.66
N GLY A 37 5.91 5.64 9.78
CA GLY A 37 6.92 6.11 10.72
C GLY A 37 7.73 7.34 10.24
N SER A 38 7.97 7.51 8.95
CA SER A 38 8.66 8.68 8.39
C SER A 38 8.35 8.86 6.91
N VAL A 39 8.67 10.02 6.34
CA VAL A 39 8.57 10.31 4.88
C VAL A 39 9.95 10.31 4.18
N GLY A 40 11.01 9.98 4.90
CA GLY A 40 12.35 9.79 4.35
C GLY A 40 12.57 8.36 3.81
N THR A 41 13.83 7.99 3.57
CA THR A 41 14.22 6.69 3.01
C THR A 41 13.68 5.49 3.80
N LYS A 42 13.60 5.60 5.14
CA LYS A 42 13.06 4.54 6.00
C LYS A 42 11.58 4.28 5.72
N GLY A 43 10.76 5.34 5.63
CA GLY A 43 9.35 5.21 5.27
C GLY A 43 9.14 4.76 3.83
N LEU A 44 10.03 5.19 2.91
CA LEU A 44 10.00 4.71 1.53
C LEU A 44 10.19 3.19 1.45
N ASN A 45 11.19 2.64 2.17
CA ASN A 45 11.42 1.21 2.23
C ASN A 45 10.26 0.47 2.90
N HIS A 46 9.58 1.11 3.85
CA HIS A 46 8.42 0.53 4.53
C HIS A 46 7.29 0.16 3.56
N LEU A 47 7.10 0.94 2.47
CA LEU A 47 6.12 0.60 1.42
C LEU A 47 6.41 -0.76 0.78
N ILE A 48 7.69 -1.10 0.55
CA ILE A 48 8.09 -2.40 0.01
C ILE A 48 7.75 -3.51 1.00
N TYR A 49 8.05 -3.29 2.29
CA TYR A 49 7.79 -4.29 3.33
C TYR A 49 6.29 -4.59 3.46
N GLU A 50 5.43 -3.59 3.41
CA GLU A 50 3.98 -3.79 3.51
C GLU A 50 3.40 -4.67 2.38
N ILE A 51 3.89 -4.51 1.15
CA ILE A 51 3.46 -5.38 0.04
C ILE A 51 4.13 -6.75 0.13
N ALA A 52 5.43 -6.81 0.49
CA ALA A 52 6.15 -8.06 0.63
C ALA A 52 5.57 -8.94 1.75
N ASP A 53 5.13 -8.35 2.86
CA ASP A 53 4.50 -9.06 3.97
C ASP A 53 3.20 -9.78 3.56
N ASN A 54 2.45 -9.24 2.60
CA ASN A 54 1.29 -9.94 2.04
C ASN A 54 1.70 -11.22 1.28
N ALA A 55 2.82 -11.16 0.54
CA ALA A 55 3.36 -12.35 -0.14
C ALA A 55 3.96 -13.36 0.87
N VAL A 56 4.58 -12.87 1.95
CA VAL A 56 5.06 -13.72 3.05
C VAL A 56 3.90 -14.41 3.75
N ASP A 57 2.77 -13.73 3.96
CA ASP A 57 1.57 -14.35 4.52
C ASP A 57 1.05 -15.51 3.63
N GLU A 58 1.06 -15.34 2.30
CA GLU A 58 0.74 -16.45 1.36
C GLU A 58 1.73 -17.62 1.49
N HIS A 59 3.02 -17.32 1.72
CA HIS A 59 4.03 -18.34 1.96
C HIS A 59 3.79 -19.08 3.28
N LEU A 60 3.55 -18.35 4.36
CA LEU A 60 3.26 -18.96 5.68
C LEU A 60 1.98 -19.78 5.68
N ALA A 61 1.02 -19.43 4.83
CA ALA A 61 -0.19 -20.21 4.60
C ALA A 61 0.04 -21.45 3.71
N GLY A 62 1.24 -21.62 3.15
CA GLY A 62 1.63 -22.78 2.33
C GLY A 62 1.28 -22.66 0.85
N TYR A 63 0.89 -21.47 0.36
CA TYR A 63 0.44 -21.27 -1.03
C TYR A 63 1.46 -20.58 -1.92
N CYS A 64 2.52 -20.01 -1.36
CA CYS A 64 3.54 -19.28 -2.10
C CYS A 64 4.93 -19.90 -1.87
N SER A 65 5.67 -20.14 -2.94
CA SER A 65 7.04 -20.68 -2.90
C SER A 65 8.09 -19.71 -3.47
N GLU A 66 7.65 -18.67 -4.16
CA GLU A 66 8.55 -17.67 -4.76
C GLU A 66 8.00 -16.26 -4.54
N ILE A 67 8.86 -15.40 -3.98
CA ILE A 67 8.61 -13.96 -3.82
C ILE A 67 9.77 -13.23 -4.47
N ARG A 68 9.46 -12.31 -5.37
CA ARG A 68 10.45 -11.48 -6.06
C ARG A 68 10.19 -10.02 -5.77
N VAL A 69 11.20 -9.32 -5.26
CA VAL A 69 11.17 -7.87 -5.03
C VAL A 69 12.16 -7.22 -5.98
N THR A 70 11.70 -6.26 -6.76
CA THR A 70 12.52 -5.53 -7.73
C THR A 70 12.37 -4.03 -7.50
N MET A 71 13.49 -3.36 -7.31
CA MET A 71 13.56 -1.90 -7.31
C MET A 71 14.05 -1.46 -8.69
N ASN A 72 13.21 -0.75 -9.42
CA ASN A 72 13.47 -0.37 -10.80
C ASN A 72 14.23 0.97 -10.88
N ASN A 73 14.96 1.17 -11.98
CA ASN A 73 15.75 2.40 -12.17
C ASN A 73 14.89 3.66 -12.36
N ASP A 74 13.62 3.51 -12.71
CA ASP A 74 12.63 4.59 -12.84
C ASP A 74 12.02 5.04 -11.51
N GLY A 75 12.43 4.43 -10.40
CA GLY A 75 11.95 4.71 -9.05
C GLY A 75 10.73 3.89 -8.62
N THR A 76 10.25 3.00 -9.47
CA THR A 76 9.18 2.07 -9.09
C THR A 76 9.72 0.89 -8.30
N ALA A 77 8.85 0.28 -7.50
CA ALA A 77 9.09 -1.02 -6.89
C ALA A 77 8.05 -2.03 -7.38
N THR A 78 8.49 -3.25 -7.67
CA THR A 78 7.64 -4.36 -8.08
C THR A 78 7.81 -5.52 -7.12
N ILE A 79 6.73 -5.99 -6.54
CA ILE A 79 6.66 -7.19 -5.71
C ILE A 79 5.76 -8.20 -6.42
N LYS A 80 6.31 -9.39 -6.68
CA LYS A 80 5.63 -10.49 -7.34
C LYS A 80 5.69 -11.73 -6.48
N ASP A 81 4.57 -12.40 -6.33
CA ASP A 81 4.45 -13.72 -5.72
C ASP A 81 3.81 -14.73 -6.67
N ASN A 82 3.95 -16.02 -6.34
CA ASN A 82 3.26 -17.13 -6.98
C ASN A 82 2.22 -17.78 -6.05
N GLY A 83 1.61 -17.02 -5.15
CA GLY A 83 0.54 -17.44 -4.28
C GLY A 83 -0.79 -17.68 -5.00
N ARG A 84 -1.89 -17.70 -4.25
CA ARG A 84 -3.24 -17.94 -4.81
C ARG A 84 -3.75 -16.82 -5.71
N GLY A 85 -3.18 -15.61 -5.60
CA GLY A 85 -3.72 -14.39 -6.16
C GLY A 85 -4.82 -13.76 -5.28
N ILE A 86 -4.89 -12.44 -5.25
CA ILE A 86 -5.94 -11.71 -4.54
C ILE A 86 -7.30 -12.05 -5.19
N PRO A 87 -8.38 -12.31 -4.40
CA PRO A 87 -9.70 -12.58 -4.96
C PRO A 87 -10.21 -11.43 -5.84
N VAL A 88 -10.75 -11.76 -7.02
CA VAL A 88 -11.26 -10.79 -8.01
C VAL A 88 -12.79 -10.67 -8.00
N GLY A 89 -13.48 -11.55 -7.28
CA GLY A 89 -14.94 -11.52 -7.13
C GLY A 89 -15.44 -10.31 -6.35
N ILE A 90 -16.74 -10.03 -6.48
CA ILE A 90 -17.38 -8.93 -5.76
C ILE A 90 -17.44 -9.23 -4.27
N HIS A 91 -16.94 -8.31 -3.45
CA HIS A 91 -17.00 -8.41 -2.00
C HIS A 91 -18.43 -8.18 -1.50
N PRO A 92 -19.05 -9.11 -0.74
CA PRO A 92 -20.49 -9.11 -0.47
C PRO A 92 -20.97 -7.87 0.32
N LYS A 93 -20.11 -7.29 1.17
CA LYS A 93 -20.48 -6.10 1.95
C LYS A 93 -20.13 -4.77 1.24
N ALA A 94 -19.08 -4.77 0.40
CA ALA A 94 -18.60 -3.55 -0.23
C ALA A 94 -19.23 -3.30 -1.61
N GLY A 95 -19.72 -4.35 -2.30
CA GLY A 95 -20.31 -4.24 -3.63
C GLY A 95 -19.32 -3.95 -4.76
N ILE A 96 -18.02 -3.98 -4.47
CA ILE A 96 -16.92 -3.77 -5.42
C ILE A 96 -15.98 -4.99 -5.40
N PRO A 97 -15.09 -5.15 -6.40
CA PRO A 97 -14.12 -6.25 -6.42
C PRO A 97 -13.30 -6.33 -5.12
N ALA A 98 -13.05 -7.54 -4.63
CA ALA A 98 -12.31 -7.73 -3.38
C ALA A 98 -10.90 -7.13 -3.44
N VAL A 99 -10.23 -7.20 -4.59
CA VAL A 99 -8.94 -6.53 -4.81
C VAL A 99 -9.04 -5.02 -4.61
N GLU A 100 -10.11 -4.38 -5.10
CA GLU A 100 -10.31 -2.95 -4.91
C GLU A 100 -10.54 -2.60 -3.44
N VAL A 101 -11.27 -3.44 -2.70
CA VAL A 101 -11.42 -3.29 -1.24
C VAL A 101 -10.06 -3.33 -0.53
N VAL A 102 -9.18 -4.28 -0.90
CA VAL A 102 -7.84 -4.43 -0.30
C VAL A 102 -6.99 -3.16 -0.50
N PHE A 103 -7.08 -2.52 -1.66
CA PHE A 103 -6.24 -1.36 -1.98
C PHE A 103 -6.88 -0.01 -1.66
N THR A 104 -8.20 0.08 -1.43
CA THR A 104 -8.88 1.38 -1.22
C THR A 104 -9.50 1.56 0.15
N VAL A 105 -9.66 0.50 0.94
CA VAL A 105 -10.29 0.56 2.26
C VAL A 105 -9.27 0.28 3.35
N LEU A 106 -9.11 1.22 4.29
CA LEU A 106 -8.29 1.00 5.49
C LEU A 106 -8.89 -0.13 6.33
N HIS A 107 -8.02 -0.95 6.91
CA HIS A 107 -8.41 -2.09 7.76
C HIS A 107 -9.25 -3.15 7.00
N ALA A 108 -9.11 -3.23 5.69
CA ALA A 108 -9.69 -4.30 4.89
C ALA A 108 -8.60 -5.30 4.48
N GLY A 109 -8.85 -6.56 4.69
CA GLY A 109 -7.93 -7.63 4.28
C GLY A 109 -8.34 -8.98 4.87
N GLY A 110 -7.82 -10.07 4.29
CA GLY A 110 -8.11 -11.44 4.74
C GLY A 110 -7.66 -11.75 6.18
N LYS A 111 -6.96 -10.81 6.83
CA LYS A 111 -6.47 -10.93 8.21
C LYS A 111 -7.55 -10.69 9.27
N PHE A 112 -8.70 -10.13 8.89
CA PHE A 112 -9.79 -9.76 9.79
C PHE A 112 -10.99 -10.73 9.78
N GLY A 113 -10.90 -11.89 9.07
CA GLY A 113 -11.96 -12.88 8.97
C GLY A 113 -11.60 -14.20 9.67
N ASP A 114 -12.61 -14.93 10.15
CA ASP A 114 -12.45 -16.22 10.86
C ASP A 114 -11.82 -17.37 10.02
N GLY A 115 -11.59 -17.16 8.74
CA GLY A 115 -10.99 -18.12 7.81
C GLY A 115 -9.65 -17.67 7.20
N GLY A 116 -9.07 -16.56 7.69
CA GLY A 116 -7.83 -15.99 7.17
C GLY A 116 -6.56 -16.70 7.64
N TYR A 117 -5.49 -15.96 7.70
CA TYR A 117 -4.18 -16.49 8.09
C TYR A 117 -4.10 -16.75 9.60
N LYS A 118 -3.67 -17.94 10.00
CA LYS A 118 -3.42 -18.30 11.42
C LYS A 118 -2.22 -17.56 12.01
N ILE A 119 -1.27 -17.19 11.16
CA ILE A 119 -0.07 -16.42 11.49
C ILE A 119 0.07 -15.36 10.40
N SER A 120 0.33 -14.10 10.76
CA SER A 120 0.52 -13.00 9.83
C SER A 120 1.85 -12.31 10.11
N GLY A 121 2.66 -12.05 9.07
CA GLY A 121 3.90 -11.28 9.13
C GLY A 121 3.65 -9.79 9.31
N GLY A 122 2.56 -9.26 8.75
CA GLY A 122 2.16 -7.86 8.86
C GLY A 122 1.30 -7.58 10.09
N LEU A 123 1.72 -6.63 10.93
CA LEU A 123 1.10 -6.36 12.24
C LEU A 123 -0.26 -5.64 12.16
N HIS A 124 -0.59 -4.93 11.08
CA HIS A 124 -1.68 -3.95 11.09
C HIS A 124 -2.78 -4.16 10.05
N GLY A 125 -2.59 -5.02 9.03
CA GLY A 125 -3.60 -5.29 7.99
C GLY A 125 -4.03 -4.07 7.15
N VAL A 126 -3.23 -3.01 7.17
CA VAL A 126 -3.52 -1.73 6.49
C VAL A 126 -2.56 -1.47 5.32
N GLY A 127 -1.54 -2.31 5.15
CA GLY A 127 -0.40 -2.06 4.30
C GLY A 127 -0.70 -1.76 2.86
N ALA A 128 -1.46 -2.59 2.17
CA ALA A 128 -1.75 -2.41 0.74
C ALA A 128 -2.47 -1.08 0.44
N SER A 129 -3.47 -0.73 1.25
CA SER A 129 -4.21 0.52 1.08
C SER A 129 -3.36 1.75 1.45
N VAL A 130 -2.47 1.63 2.44
CA VAL A 130 -1.50 2.69 2.79
C VAL A 130 -0.50 2.88 1.67
N VAL A 131 0.06 1.81 1.09
CA VAL A 131 0.97 1.92 -0.06
C VAL A 131 0.28 2.58 -1.24
N ASN A 132 -0.96 2.21 -1.56
CA ASN A 132 -1.75 2.85 -2.60
C ASN A 132 -1.95 4.34 -2.32
N ALA A 133 -2.35 4.71 -1.11
CA ALA A 133 -2.57 6.11 -0.72
C ALA A 133 -1.30 6.96 -0.86
N LEU A 134 -0.12 6.40 -0.59
CA LEU A 134 1.18 7.08 -0.61
C LEU A 134 1.93 6.92 -1.94
N SER A 135 1.31 6.31 -2.94
CA SER A 135 1.85 6.16 -4.29
C SER A 135 1.20 7.16 -5.24
N LYS A 136 2.00 7.70 -6.17
CA LYS A 136 1.52 8.49 -7.30
C LYS A 136 0.61 7.66 -8.18
N TRP A 137 1.02 6.40 -8.39
CA TRP A 137 0.20 5.36 -8.99
C TRP A 137 0.63 3.98 -8.46
N LEU A 138 -0.31 3.05 -8.49
CA LEU A 138 -0.11 1.65 -8.17
C LEU A 138 -0.88 0.79 -9.18
N GLU A 139 -0.25 -0.28 -9.63
CA GLU A 139 -0.82 -1.27 -10.54
C GLU A 139 -0.79 -2.65 -9.88
N VAL A 140 -1.88 -3.36 -10.02
CA VAL A 140 -1.97 -4.75 -9.59
C VAL A 140 -2.36 -5.64 -10.75
N GLU A 141 -1.57 -6.69 -10.98
CA GLU A 141 -1.86 -7.80 -11.88
C GLU A 141 -2.11 -9.05 -11.02
N ILE A 142 -3.19 -9.75 -11.31
CA ILE A 142 -3.60 -10.96 -10.59
C ILE A 142 -3.79 -12.09 -11.58
N ARG A 143 -3.12 -13.20 -11.32
CA ARG A 143 -3.30 -14.45 -12.06
C ARG A 143 -4.08 -15.42 -11.18
N VAL A 144 -5.29 -15.78 -11.60
CA VAL A 144 -6.18 -16.66 -10.85
C VAL A 144 -7.15 -17.37 -11.79
N GLY A 145 -7.35 -18.67 -11.58
CA GLY A 145 -8.33 -19.46 -12.33
C GLY A 145 -8.04 -19.63 -13.84
N GLY A 146 -6.82 -19.34 -14.29
CA GLY A 146 -6.43 -19.36 -15.71
C GLY A 146 -6.64 -18.02 -16.41
N GLU A 147 -6.94 -16.98 -15.68
CA GLU A 147 -7.20 -15.62 -16.16
C GLU A 147 -6.23 -14.63 -15.56
N VAL A 148 -5.95 -13.55 -16.29
CA VAL A 148 -5.13 -12.41 -15.84
C VAL A 148 -6.03 -11.20 -15.71
N TYR A 149 -6.01 -10.59 -14.52
CA TYR A 149 -6.75 -9.38 -14.20
C TYR A 149 -5.79 -8.25 -13.91
N PHE A 150 -6.21 -7.02 -14.19
CA PHE A 150 -5.43 -5.82 -13.97
C PHE A 150 -6.30 -4.69 -13.44
N GLN A 151 -5.76 -3.94 -12.48
CA GLN A 151 -6.37 -2.68 -12.03
C GLN A 151 -5.29 -1.66 -11.69
N ARG A 152 -5.55 -0.40 -12.03
CA ARG A 152 -4.69 0.74 -11.74
C ARG A 152 -5.35 1.70 -10.75
N TYR A 153 -4.51 2.23 -9.89
CA TYR A 153 -4.89 3.21 -8.87
C TYR A 153 -3.98 4.43 -8.95
N GLU A 154 -4.50 5.59 -8.56
CA GLU A 154 -3.74 6.82 -8.42
C GLU A 154 -4.08 7.47 -7.08
N ARG A 155 -3.07 7.69 -6.24
CA ARG A 155 -3.19 8.35 -4.93
C ARG A 155 -4.33 7.79 -4.07
N GLY A 156 -4.45 6.47 -4.05
CA GLY A 156 -5.44 5.76 -3.25
C GLY A 156 -6.78 5.50 -3.93
N LYS A 157 -7.01 5.96 -5.15
CA LYS A 157 -8.30 5.81 -5.87
C LYS A 157 -8.13 4.91 -7.08
N ALA A 158 -9.09 4.01 -7.33
CA ALA A 158 -9.15 3.27 -8.57
C ALA A 158 -9.44 4.25 -9.73
N VAL A 159 -8.65 4.18 -10.82
CA VAL A 159 -8.82 5.04 -12.00
C VAL A 159 -9.58 4.35 -13.12
N ALA A 160 -9.72 3.02 -13.01
CA ALA A 160 -10.52 2.20 -13.92
C ALA A 160 -11.09 0.99 -13.14
N PRO A 161 -12.17 0.38 -13.63
CA PRO A 161 -12.66 -0.90 -13.11
C PRO A 161 -11.58 -2.00 -13.22
N LEU A 162 -11.74 -3.07 -12.42
CA LEU A 162 -10.94 -4.28 -12.59
C LEU A 162 -11.22 -4.89 -13.98
N GLU A 163 -10.18 -5.11 -14.77
CA GLU A 163 -10.28 -5.62 -16.13
C GLU A 163 -9.62 -7.00 -16.25
N LYS A 164 -10.24 -7.87 -17.05
CA LYS A 164 -9.61 -9.09 -17.50
C LYS A 164 -8.76 -8.77 -18.74
N THR A 165 -7.45 -8.85 -18.60
CA THR A 165 -6.50 -8.45 -19.65
C THR A 165 -5.93 -9.62 -20.42
N GLY A 166 -6.11 -10.87 -19.95
CA GLY A 166 -5.55 -12.03 -20.63
C GLY A 166 -5.91 -13.36 -20.00
N THR A 167 -5.18 -14.38 -20.43
CA THR A 167 -5.26 -15.75 -19.91
C THR A 167 -3.88 -16.26 -19.52
N CYS A 168 -3.82 -17.17 -18.58
CA CYS A 168 -2.62 -17.87 -18.14
C CYS A 168 -2.90 -19.36 -17.94
N ARG A 169 -1.90 -20.15 -17.58
CA ARG A 169 -2.14 -21.53 -17.18
C ARG A 169 -2.92 -21.55 -15.87
N LYS A 170 -3.81 -22.56 -15.66
CA LYS A 170 -4.62 -22.65 -14.42
C LYS A 170 -3.81 -22.72 -13.14
N ASN A 171 -2.61 -23.26 -13.20
CA ASN A 171 -1.66 -23.36 -12.08
C ASN A 171 -0.66 -22.21 -12.02
N ASP A 172 -0.69 -21.28 -12.97
CA ASP A 172 0.07 -20.02 -12.91
C ASP A 172 -0.77 -18.98 -12.18
N THR A 173 -0.65 -18.96 -10.86
CA THR A 173 -1.37 -18.06 -9.98
C THR A 173 -0.40 -17.08 -9.31
N GLY A 174 -0.92 -16.01 -8.73
CA GLY A 174 -0.13 -15.06 -7.95
C GLY A 174 -0.56 -13.63 -8.14
N THR A 175 0.11 -12.74 -7.40
CA THR A 175 -0.10 -11.31 -7.47
C THR A 175 1.20 -10.59 -7.85
N THR A 176 1.09 -9.56 -8.67
CA THR A 176 2.18 -8.63 -8.96
C THR A 176 1.69 -7.22 -8.64
N VAL A 177 2.37 -6.54 -7.73
CA VAL A 177 2.10 -5.14 -7.40
C VAL A 177 3.29 -4.30 -7.81
N THR A 178 3.04 -3.29 -8.65
CA THR A 178 4.05 -2.29 -9.03
C THR A 178 3.55 -0.91 -8.61
N PHE A 179 4.40 -0.13 -7.97
CA PHE A 179 4.01 1.21 -7.52
C PHE A 179 5.15 2.22 -7.65
N LEU A 180 4.76 3.47 -7.86
CA LEU A 180 5.63 4.63 -7.83
C LEU A 180 5.30 5.48 -6.61
N PRO A 181 6.20 5.63 -5.63
CA PRO A 181 5.98 6.52 -4.49
C PRO A 181 5.68 7.94 -4.91
N ASP A 182 4.79 8.61 -4.17
CA ASP A 182 4.36 9.97 -4.51
C ASP A 182 5.41 11.01 -4.07
N ASP A 183 5.94 11.76 -5.04
CA ASP A 183 6.92 12.83 -4.85
C ASP A 183 6.35 14.06 -4.12
N GLU A 184 5.03 14.16 -3.96
CA GLU A 184 4.40 15.16 -3.08
C GLU A 184 4.48 14.78 -1.59
N ILE A 185 4.80 13.52 -1.27
CA ILE A 185 4.84 13.00 0.11
C ILE A 185 6.26 12.69 0.55
N PHE A 186 7.05 12.05 -0.31
CA PHE A 186 8.39 11.59 0.02
C PHE A 186 9.45 12.60 -0.42
N GLU A 187 10.38 12.91 0.47
CA GLU A 187 11.54 13.76 0.17
C GLU A 187 12.45 13.16 -0.92
N LYS A 188 12.49 11.83 -1.00
CA LYS A 188 13.23 11.06 -2.01
C LYS A 188 12.37 9.89 -2.46
N THR A 189 12.17 9.76 -3.77
CA THR A 189 11.34 8.71 -4.35
C THR A 189 12.16 7.60 -5.02
N ARG A 190 13.50 7.69 -5.00
CA ARG A 190 14.38 6.66 -5.57
C ARG A 190 14.91 5.74 -4.49
N TYR A 191 14.73 4.47 -4.69
CA TYR A 191 15.36 3.43 -3.88
C TYR A 191 16.87 3.40 -4.15
N CYS A 192 17.68 3.38 -3.10
CA CYS A 192 19.14 3.21 -3.25
C CYS A 192 19.43 1.73 -3.50
N VAL A 193 19.60 1.35 -4.76
CA VAL A 193 20.10 0.02 -5.13
C VAL A 193 21.63 0.03 -4.91
N GLY A 194 22.13 -0.73 -3.94
CA GLY A 194 23.54 -1.08 -3.86
C GLY A 194 24.41 -0.36 -2.83
N LYS A 195 23.90 0.29 -1.79
CA LYS A 195 24.69 0.50 -0.58
C LYS A 195 24.42 -0.67 0.39
N LYS A 196 25.40 -1.55 0.59
CA LYS A 196 25.44 -2.41 1.77
C LYS A 196 25.27 -1.50 2.98
N TYR A 197 24.16 -1.63 3.68
CA TYR A 197 24.09 -1.17 5.06
C TYR A 197 24.98 -2.14 5.86
N GLU A 198 26.16 -1.72 6.20
CA GLU A 198 26.88 -2.30 7.32
C GLU A 198 26.18 -1.75 8.56
N ASP A 199 25.14 -2.43 8.98
CA ASP A 199 24.55 -2.21 10.30
C ASP A 199 25.54 -2.80 11.31
N ASN A 200 26.28 -1.91 11.95
CA ASN A 200 26.94 -2.22 13.22
C ASN A 200 25.82 -2.41 14.26
N TRP A 201 25.56 -3.66 14.59
CA TRP A 201 24.78 -4.07 15.77
C TRP A 201 25.67 -4.07 17.01
#